data_61cb834b09b546496812c4602c76d331
#
_entry.id   61cb834b09b546496812c4602c76d331
#
_cell.length_a   1.000
_cell.length_b   1.000
_cell.length_c   1.000
_cell.angle_alpha   90.00
_cell.angle_beta   90.00
_cell.angle_gamma   90.00
#
_symmetry.space_group_name_H-M   'P 1'
#
loop_
_entity.id
_entity.type
_entity.pdbx_description
1 polymer ?
#
loop_
_entity_poly.entity_id
_entity_poly.type
_entity_poly.pdbx_seq_one_letter_code
_entity_poly.pdbx_strand_id
1 'polypeptide(L)'
;DWWTFHEMRKKRINFFGYVLIFLPSLVCALHLILLLCGERSMYSFRIVSGTILLFTVPKLVFTIISAGGNRLGRLFHRDWKHIQGVAFFFACIVAVVQFYCVTVGINRLDVNRVTLASPLLPKSFDGYRVVQISDLHLGSYFSDDSFVRTVVDSVNSLHPDLIVFTGDLVNESPDEVLPEFVNALSCMHAPDGVYSVLGNHDFCVYKGFPSEQEVRRATDKVVRLEQSMGWEVLRDEHRLLVRDGDTLVLAGTDNVAKPRPRREGEYVPPAGSLKKALRGVPESHHVLLLTHDPWHWRREVTSDPRVLFTLAGHTHALHVRLGNFSPAAWIMPEWGGKYVSRN
;
A
#
# COMPACT_ATOMS: atom_id res chain seq x y z
N ASP A 1 22.37 -20.10 -2.90
CA ASP A 1 23.10 -20.49 -4.14
C ASP A 1 24.23 -21.51 -3.90
N TRP A 2 25.07 -21.40 -2.86
CA TRP A 2 26.15 -22.36 -2.59
C TRP A 2 25.65 -23.82 -2.45
N TRP A 3 24.58 -24.03 -1.71
CA TRP A 3 23.99 -25.36 -1.53
C TRP A 3 23.38 -25.87 -2.84
N THR A 4 22.68 -25.04 -3.58
CA THR A 4 22.12 -25.36 -4.90
C THR A 4 23.23 -25.76 -5.88
N PHE A 5 24.34 -25.00 -5.92
CA PHE A 5 25.51 -25.31 -6.73
C PHE A 5 26.11 -26.70 -6.38
N HIS A 6 26.25 -26.99 -5.09
CA HIS A 6 26.82 -28.27 -4.63
C HIS A 6 25.96 -29.48 -5.03
N GLU A 7 24.62 -29.37 -4.91
CA GLU A 7 23.69 -30.43 -5.34
C GLU A 7 23.65 -30.59 -6.87
N MET A 8 23.71 -29.48 -7.62
CA MET A 8 23.75 -29.51 -9.08
C MET A 8 25.05 -30.18 -9.61
N ARG A 9 26.19 -29.88 -8.98
CA ARG A 9 27.48 -30.51 -9.34
C ARG A 9 27.44 -32.02 -9.22
N LYS A 10 26.77 -32.55 -8.21
CA LYS A 10 26.59 -34.02 -8.05
C LYS A 10 25.77 -34.62 -9.20
N LYS A 11 24.87 -33.85 -9.82
CA LYS A 11 23.96 -34.31 -10.88
C LYS A 11 24.44 -34.05 -12.30
N ARG A 12 25.69 -33.56 -12.50
CA ARG A 12 26.28 -33.25 -13.82
C ARG A 12 25.37 -32.35 -14.69
N ILE A 13 24.78 -31.34 -14.09
CA ILE A 13 23.97 -30.36 -14.81
C ILE A 13 24.85 -29.62 -15.82
N ASN A 14 24.35 -29.35 -17.01
CA ASN A 14 25.08 -28.68 -18.08
C ASN A 14 25.22 -27.16 -17.77
N PHE A 15 26.13 -26.50 -18.48
CA PHE A 15 26.42 -25.07 -18.33
C PHE A 15 25.14 -24.20 -18.41
N PHE A 16 24.23 -24.52 -19.33
CA PHE A 16 22.97 -23.78 -19.51
C PHE A 16 22.07 -23.86 -18.26
N GLY A 17 22.00 -25.02 -17.61
CA GLY A 17 21.29 -25.17 -16.33
C GLY A 17 21.87 -24.30 -15.21
N TYR A 18 23.20 -24.16 -15.16
CA TYR A 18 23.83 -23.22 -14.21
C TYR A 18 23.44 -21.77 -14.51
N VAL A 19 23.51 -21.36 -15.78
CA VAL A 19 23.14 -20.00 -16.20
C VAL A 19 21.70 -19.69 -15.79
N LEU A 20 20.73 -20.56 -16.11
CA LEU A 20 19.32 -20.34 -15.75
C LEU A 20 19.07 -20.19 -14.25
N ILE A 21 19.83 -20.91 -13.42
CA ILE A 21 19.62 -20.88 -11.97
C ILE A 21 20.33 -19.70 -11.31
N PHE A 22 21.52 -19.30 -11.79
CA PHE A 22 22.33 -18.28 -11.14
C PHE A 22 22.22 -16.89 -11.75
N LEU A 23 21.79 -16.78 -13.03
CA LEU A 23 21.60 -15.49 -13.69
C LEU A 23 20.65 -14.54 -12.91
N PRO A 24 19.48 -15.00 -12.41
CA PRO A 24 18.63 -14.12 -11.59
C PRO A 24 19.31 -13.60 -10.33
N SER A 25 20.13 -14.44 -9.67
CA SER A 25 20.89 -14.02 -8.49
C SER A 25 21.98 -13.01 -8.84
N LEU A 26 22.62 -13.16 -9.99
CA LEU A 26 23.62 -12.22 -10.49
C LEU A 26 22.96 -10.87 -10.83
N VAL A 27 21.82 -10.88 -11.51
CA VAL A 27 21.03 -9.67 -11.82
C VAL A 27 20.62 -8.96 -10.53
N CYS A 28 20.12 -9.70 -9.54
CA CYS A 28 19.77 -9.15 -8.24
C CYS A 28 20.97 -8.52 -7.54
N ALA A 29 22.12 -9.21 -7.51
CA ALA A 29 23.34 -8.71 -6.90
C ALA A 29 23.85 -7.44 -7.58
N LEU A 30 23.84 -7.39 -8.91
CA LEU A 30 24.24 -6.21 -9.68
C LEU A 30 23.38 -4.98 -9.34
N HIS A 31 22.06 -5.13 -9.36
CA HIS A 31 21.15 -4.04 -9.02
C HIS A 31 21.25 -3.62 -7.55
N LEU A 32 21.49 -4.56 -6.66
CA LEU A 32 21.73 -4.27 -5.25
C LEU A 32 23.04 -3.44 -5.07
N ILE A 33 24.10 -3.75 -5.82
CA ILE A 33 25.31 -2.96 -5.83
C ILE A 33 25.03 -1.55 -6.36
N LEU A 34 24.28 -1.40 -7.44
CA LEU A 34 23.87 -0.09 -7.96
C LEU A 34 23.10 0.72 -6.92
N LEU A 35 22.17 0.13 -6.20
CA LEU A 35 21.44 0.77 -5.09
C LEU A 35 22.41 1.22 -3.97
N LEU A 36 23.38 0.40 -3.61
CA LEU A 36 24.40 0.75 -2.61
C LEU A 36 25.34 1.86 -3.08
N CYS A 37 25.58 1.95 -4.39
CA CYS A 37 26.35 3.05 -5.01
C CYS A 37 25.56 4.36 -5.16
N GLY A 38 24.32 4.42 -4.69
CA GLY A 38 23.50 5.62 -4.70
C GLY A 38 22.48 5.72 -5.84
N GLU A 39 22.41 4.72 -6.71
CA GLU A 39 21.37 4.61 -7.72
C GLU A 39 20.02 4.30 -7.04
N ARG A 40 19.16 5.32 -6.88
CA ARG A 40 17.85 5.20 -6.24
C ARG A 40 16.72 5.21 -7.26
N SER A 41 16.87 4.43 -8.33
CA SER A 41 15.86 4.31 -9.36
C SER A 41 14.78 3.33 -8.92
N MET A 42 13.51 3.70 -9.05
CA MET A 42 12.36 2.78 -8.91
C MET A 42 12.47 1.57 -9.84
N TYR A 43 13.10 1.75 -11.00
CA TYR A 43 13.38 0.65 -11.92
C TYR A 43 14.32 -0.40 -11.29
N SER A 44 15.43 0.03 -10.69
CA SER A 44 16.36 -0.87 -9.99
C SER A 44 15.67 -1.59 -8.81
N PHE A 45 14.87 -0.87 -8.03
CA PHE A 45 14.09 -1.47 -6.94
C PHE A 45 13.12 -2.55 -7.43
N ARG A 46 12.42 -2.31 -8.55
CA ARG A 46 11.50 -3.29 -9.16
C ARG A 46 12.20 -4.52 -9.67
N ILE A 47 13.37 -4.36 -10.33
CA ILE A 47 14.14 -5.51 -10.80
C ILE A 47 14.61 -6.36 -9.62
N VAL A 48 15.13 -5.74 -8.55
CA VAL A 48 15.58 -6.47 -7.36
C VAL A 48 14.41 -7.19 -6.71
N SER A 49 13.32 -6.49 -6.41
CA SER A 49 12.15 -7.08 -5.74
C SER A 49 11.48 -8.16 -6.60
N GLY A 50 11.30 -7.92 -7.90
CA GLY A 50 10.77 -8.91 -8.83
C GLY A 50 11.67 -10.15 -8.95
N THR A 51 12.99 -9.97 -9.01
CA THR A 51 13.95 -11.09 -9.05
C THR A 51 13.94 -11.89 -7.75
N ILE A 52 13.88 -11.21 -6.59
CA ILE A 52 13.76 -11.89 -5.30
C ILE A 52 12.46 -12.69 -5.26
N LEU A 53 11.35 -12.07 -5.60
CA LEU A 53 10.04 -12.69 -5.53
C LEU A 53 9.96 -13.91 -6.47
N LEU A 54 10.25 -13.73 -7.75
CA LEU A 54 10.00 -14.78 -8.76
C LEU A 54 11.05 -15.90 -8.78
N PHE A 55 12.27 -15.64 -8.34
CA PHE A 55 13.36 -16.61 -8.47
C PHE A 55 13.98 -17.00 -7.11
N THR A 56 14.20 -16.04 -6.21
CA THR A 56 14.89 -16.34 -4.95
C THR A 56 13.97 -17.07 -3.96
N VAL A 57 12.70 -16.69 -3.89
CA VAL A 57 11.73 -17.34 -2.97
C VAL A 57 11.47 -18.80 -3.35
N PRO A 58 11.21 -19.18 -4.63
CA PRO A 58 11.10 -20.59 -5.01
C PRO A 58 12.38 -21.41 -4.74
N LYS A 59 13.57 -20.84 -4.99
CA LYS A 59 14.85 -21.49 -4.65
C LYS A 59 14.99 -21.71 -3.14
N LEU A 60 14.57 -20.74 -2.33
CA LEU A 60 14.61 -20.84 -0.88
C LEU A 60 13.70 -21.97 -0.39
N VAL A 61 12.48 -22.06 -0.92
CA VAL A 61 11.54 -23.15 -0.62
C VAL A 61 12.16 -24.51 -0.98
N PHE A 62 12.72 -24.64 -2.18
CA PHE A 62 13.42 -25.85 -2.59
C PHE A 62 14.55 -26.21 -1.62
N THR A 63 15.37 -25.23 -1.25
CA THR A 63 16.54 -25.43 -0.36
C THR A 63 16.10 -25.86 1.03
N ILE A 64 15.09 -25.20 1.62
CA ILE A 64 14.59 -25.52 2.96
C ILE A 64 14.03 -26.94 3.01
N ILE A 65 13.18 -27.32 2.06
CA ILE A 65 12.58 -28.67 2.03
C ILE A 65 13.63 -29.74 1.77
N SER A 66 14.55 -29.53 0.81
CA SER A 66 15.60 -30.50 0.51
C SER A 66 16.59 -30.67 1.66
N ALA A 67 17.08 -29.55 2.21
CA ALA A 67 18.07 -29.60 3.31
C ALA A 67 17.42 -30.13 4.59
N GLY A 68 16.21 -29.69 4.93
CA GLY A 68 15.45 -30.17 6.09
C GLY A 68 15.13 -31.66 5.98
N GLY A 69 14.63 -32.09 4.83
CA GLY A 69 14.32 -33.50 4.59
C GLY A 69 15.56 -34.39 4.65
N ASN A 70 16.69 -33.97 4.04
CA ASN A 70 17.95 -34.71 4.13
C ASN A 70 18.49 -34.78 5.56
N ARG A 71 18.31 -33.74 6.37
CA ARG A 71 18.72 -33.72 7.78
C ARG A 71 17.85 -34.64 8.63
N LEU A 72 16.55 -34.62 8.46
CA LEU A 72 15.59 -35.51 9.13
C LEU A 72 15.80 -36.95 8.70
N GLY A 73 16.04 -37.24 7.42
CA GLY A 73 16.36 -38.56 6.92
C GLY A 73 17.60 -39.15 7.64
N ARG A 74 18.65 -38.35 7.79
CA ARG A 74 19.85 -38.78 8.56
C ARG A 74 19.56 -39.03 10.03
N LEU A 75 18.74 -38.17 10.67
CA LEU A 75 18.38 -38.30 12.08
C LEU A 75 17.58 -39.56 12.36
N PHE A 76 16.69 -39.94 11.45
CA PHE A 76 15.82 -41.11 11.58
C PHE A 76 16.36 -42.37 10.84
N HIS A 77 17.61 -42.34 10.36
CA HIS A 77 18.23 -43.44 9.59
C HIS A 77 17.34 -43.89 8.40
N ARG A 78 16.61 -42.97 7.78
CA ARG A 78 15.75 -43.22 6.62
C ARG A 78 16.24 -42.47 5.39
N ASP A 79 16.35 -43.18 4.26
CA ASP A 79 16.66 -42.59 2.97
C ASP A 79 15.35 -42.05 2.31
N TRP A 80 15.21 -40.75 2.31
CA TRP A 80 14.06 -40.08 1.68
C TRP A 80 14.37 -39.77 0.20
N LYS A 81 14.43 -40.85 -0.62
CA LYS A 81 14.84 -40.82 -2.03
C LYS A 81 14.11 -39.77 -2.87
N HIS A 82 12.86 -39.42 -2.51
CA HIS A 82 12.03 -38.52 -3.28
C HIS A 82 11.99 -37.07 -2.74
N ILE A 83 12.73 -36.76 -1.66
CA ILE A 83 12.63 -35.44 -1.02
C ILE A 83 12.96 -34.28 -1.96
N GLN A 84 13.85 -34.47 -2.92
CA GLN A 84 14.18 -33.44 -3.91
C GLN A 84 13.06 -33.23 -4.92
N GLY A 85 12.34 -34.30 -5.30
CA GLY A 85 11.16 -34.19 -6.14
C GLY A 85 10.02 -33.42 -5.43
N VAL A 86 9.83 -33.73 -4.15
CA VAL A 86 8.86 -33.00 -3.30
C VAL A 86 9.25 -31.52 -3.17
N ALA A 87 10.53 -31.24 -2.90
CA ALA A 87 11.05 -29.88 -2.82
C ALA A 87 10.84 -29.10 -4.14
N PHE A 88 11.14 -29.73 -5.27
CA PHE A 88 10.94 -29.14 -6.59
C PHE A 88 9.47 -28.88 -6.88
N PHE A 89 8.59 -29.82 -6.56
CA PHE A 89 7.15 -29.65 -6.74
C PHE A 89 6.61 -28.44 -5.97
N PHE A 90 6.97 -28.27 -4.69
CA PHE A 90 6.55 -27.12 -3.91
C PHE A 90 7.17 -25.81 -4.41
N ALA A 91 8.44 -25.83 -4.84
CA ALA A 91 9.05 -24.65 -5.46
C ALA A 91 8.33 -24.21 -6.74
N CYS A 92 7.90 -25.17 -7.58
CA CYS A 92 7.12 -24.89 -8.78
C CYS A 92 5.74 -24.31 -8.44
N ILE A 93 5.04 -24.84 -7.43
CA ILE A 93 3.76 -24.28 -6.96
C ILE A 93 3.97 -22.82 -6.55
N VAL A 94 4.96 -22.54 -5.73
CA VAL A 94 5.28 -21.18 -5.28
C VAL A 94 5.56 -20.27 -6.47
N ALA A 95 6.40 -20.71 -7.42
CA ALA A 95 6.71 -19.93 -8.62
C ALA A 95 5.46 -19.62 -9.47
N VAL A 96 4.57 -20.60 -9.66
CA VAL A 96 3.31 -20.42 -10.42
C VAL A 96 2.38 -19.45 -9.70
N VAL A 97 2.22 -19.60 -8.37
CA VAL A 97 1.38 -18.69 -7.57
C VAL A 97 1.92 -17.26 -7.64
N GLN A 98 3.23 -17.08 -7.48
CA GLN A 98 3.85 -15.76 -7.55
C GLN A 98 3.72 -15.15 -8.95
N PHE A 99 3.96 -15.94 -10.00
CA PHE A 99 3.75 -15.49 -11.38
C PHE A 99 2.31 -15.03 -11.61
N TYR A 100 1.33 -15.82 -11.14
CA TYR A 100 -0.09 -15.43 -11.20
C TYR A 100 -0.33 -14.10 -10.45
N CYS A 101 0.20 -13.96 -9.23
CA CYS A 101 0.01 -12.75 -8.43
C CYS A 101 0.55 -11.49 -9.12
N VAL A 102 1.74 -11.57 -9.74
CA VAL A 102 2.38 -10.39 -10.38
C VAL A 102 1.88 -10.10 -11.79
N THR A 103 1.17 -11.02 -12.44
CA THR A 103 0.65 -10.81 -13.81
C THR A 103 -0.87 -10.62 -13.84
N VAL A 104 -1.61 -11.47 -13.17
CA VAL A 104 -3.08 -11.46 -13.17
C VAL A 104 -3.62 -10.80 -11.90
N GLY A 105 -3.08 -11.20 -10.76
CA GLY A 105 -3.58 -10.76 -9.45
C GLY A 105 -3.44 -9.26 -9.21
N ILE A 106 -2.37 -8.64 -9.74
CA ILE A 106 -2.12 -7.21 -9.58
C ILE A 106 -3.20 -6.32 -10.23
N ASN A 107 -3.84 -6.83 -11.28
CA ASN A 107 -4.90 -6.09 -12.00
C ASN A 107 -6.31 -6.48 -11.52
N ARG A 108 -6.42 -7.31 -10.48
CA ARG A 108 -7.71 -7.71 -9.96
C ARG A 108 -8.24 -6.68 -8.99
N LEU A 109 -9.37 -6.08 -9.31
CA LEU A 109 -10.09 -5.15 -8.47
C LEU A 109 -11.18 -5.90 -7.68
N ASP A 110 -11.13 -5.82 -6.36
CA ASP A 110 -12.14 -6.37 -5.46
C ASP A 110 -12.86 -5.23 -4.71
N VAL A 111 -14.19 -5.23 -4.72
CA VAL A 111 -15.00 -4.26 -3.97
C VAL A 111 -15.37 -4.87 -2.61
N ASN A 112 -14.82 -4.32 -1.55
CA ASN A 112 -15.16 -4.69 -0.18
C ASN A 112 -16.32 -3.85 0.33
N ARG A 113 -17.44 -4.47 0.69
CA ARG A 113 -18.61 -3.78 1.25
C ARG A 113 -18.62 -3.93 2.77
N VAL A 114 -18.56 -2.81 3.46
CA VAL A 114 -18.53 -2.75 4.93
C VAL A 114 -19.66 -1.85 5.40
N THR A 115 -20.50 -2.35 6.30
CA THR A 115 -21.50 -1.52 6.95
C THR A 115 -20.96 -1.03 8.29
N LEU A 116 -20.97 0.30 8.46
CA LEU A 116 -20.67 0.98 9.71
C LEU A 116 -21.99 1.50 10.28
N ALA A 117 -22.19 1.30 11.57
CA ALA A 117 -23.41 1.74 12.25
C ALA A 117 -23.03 2.39 13.59
N SER A 118 -23.70 3.48 13.91
CA SER A 118 -23.62 4.15 15.20
C SER A 118 -24.99 4.74 15.54
N PRO A 119 -25.45 4.61 16.79
CA PRO A 119 -26.68 5.29 17.23
C PRO A 119 -26.55 6.83 17.23
N LEU A 120 -25.31 7.33 17.13
CA LEU A 120 -24.98 8.76 17.08
C LEU A 120 -24.93 9.30 15.66
N LEU A 121 -25.03 8.46 14.62
CA LEU A 121 -25.08 8.91 13.25
C LEU A 121 -26.39 9.68 13.02
N PRO A 122 -26.33 10.91 12.45
CA PRO A 122 -27.54 11.66 12.12
C PRO A 122 -28.42 10.87 11.14
N LYS A 123 -29.75 10.92 11.34
CA LYS A 123 -30.70 10.06 10.60
C LYS A 123 -30.66 10.27 9.09
N SER A 124 -30.43 11.49 8.63
CA SER A 124 -30.33 11.80 7.20
C SER A 124 -29.14 11.14 6.49
N PHE A 125 -28.20 10.57 7.27
CA PHE A 125 -27.07 9.81 6.76
C PHE A 125 -27.28 8.29 6.87
N ASP A 126 -28.48 7.82 7.21
CA ASP A 126 -28.78 6.38 7.13
C ASP A 126 -28.76 5.94 5.65
N GLY A 127 -28.05 4.86 5.38
CA GLY A 127 -27.81 4.38 4.01
C GLY A 127 -26.82 5.22 3.19
N TYR A 128 -26.15 6.23 3.78
CA TYR A 128 -25.16 7.06 3.12
C TYR A 128 -23.97 6.22 2.63
N ARG A 129 -23.64 6.33 1.35
CA ARG A 129 -22.66 5.48 0.69
C ARG A 129 -21.37 6.25 0.47
N VAL A 130 -20.33 5.84 1.19
CA VAL A 130 -18.96 6.34 1.02
C VAL A 130 -18.15 5.32 0.26
N VAL A 131 -17.50 5.71 -0.83
CA VAL A 131 -16.51 4.89 -1.52
C VAL A 131 -15.13 5.41 -1.16
N GLN A 132 -14.32 4.54 -0.56
CA GLN A 132 -12.92 4.81 -0.24
C GLN A 132 -12.00 4.15 -1.24
N ILE A 133 -11.03 4.92 -1.74
CA ILE A 133 -9.84 4.44 -2.45
C ILE A 133 -8.59 5.00 -1.75
N SER A 134 -7.45 4.33 -1.91
CA SER A 134 -6.20 4.70 -1.25
C SER A 134 -5.00 4.12 -2.01
N ASP A 135 -3.82 4.69 -1.78
CA ASP A 135 -2.55 4.05 -2.15
C ASP A 135 -2.45 3.70 -3.65
N LEU A 136 -2.84 4.63 -4.53
CA LEU A 136 -2.80 4.41 -5.98
C LEU A 136 -1.37 4.29 -6.51
N HIS A 137 -0.41 5.03 -5.94
CA HIS A 137 0.98 4.96 -6.34
C HIS A 137 1.19 4.99 -7.87
N LEU A 138 0.71 6.08 -8.51
CA LEU A 138 0.60 6.22 -9.97
C LEU A 138 1.90 5.95 -10.73
N GLY A 139 3.05 6.26 -10.15
CA GLY A 139 4.35 5.89 -10.72
C GLY A 139 4.54 4.39 -10.94
N SER A 140 3.64 3.55 -10.39
CA SER A 140 3.67 2.11 -10.58
C SER A 140 3.09 1.66 -11.92
N TYR A 141 2.32 2.50 -12.60
CA TYR A 141 1.63 2.16 -13.85
C TYR A 141 2.37 2.67 -15.10
N PHE A 142 3.51 3.36 -14.94
CA PHE A 142 4.21 4.05 -16.03
C PHE A 142 3.30 5.06 -16.74
N SER A 143 2.88 4.78 -17.98
CA SER A 143 1.89 5.58 -18.73
C SER A 143 0.61 4.80 -19.04
N ASP A 144 0.43 3.60 -18.49
CA ASP A 144 -0.76 2.79 -18.70
C ASP A 144 -1.85 3.16 -17.69
N ASP A 145 -2.86 3.89 -18.14
CA ASP A 145 -3.99 4.33 -17.31
C ASP A 145 -5.16 3.32 -17.28
N SER A 146 -5.04 2.17 -17.94
CA SER A 146 -6.13 1.20 -18.11
C SER A 146 -6.69 0.69 -16.78
N PHE A 147 -5.80 0.39 -15.82
CA PHE A 147 -6.23 -0.04 -14.49
C PHE A 147 -6.88 1.13 -13.72
N VAL A 148 -6.33 2.34 -13.81
CA VAL A 148 -6.88 3.53 -13.16
C VAL A 148 -8.29 3.82 -13.69
N ARG A 149 -8.51 3.72 -14.99
CA ARG A 149 -9.87 3.82 -15.60
C ARG A 149 -10.81 2.75 -15.05
N THR A 150 -10.34 1.50 -14.94
CA THR A 150 -11.14 0.42 -14.37
C THR A 150 -11.55 0.73 -12.92
N VAL A 151 -10.66 1.32 -12.12
CA VAL A 151 -10.97 1.78 -10.76
C VAL A 151 -12.04 2.87 -10.80
N VAL A 152 -11.88 3.90 -11.64
CA VAL A 152 -12.82 5.00 -11.78
C VAL A 152 -14.22 4.50 -12.18
N ASP A 153 -14.29 3.64 -13.20
CA ASP A 153 -15.55 3.05 -13.66
C ASP A 153 -16.23 2.24 -12.56
N SER A 154 -15.43 1.45 -11.80
CA SER A 154 -15.93 0.69 -10.68
C SER A 154 -16.47 1.59 -9.56
N VAL A 155 -15.73 2.65 -9.19
CA VAL A 155 -16.15 3.63 -8.19
C VAL A 155 -17.47 4.28 -8.58
N ASN A 156 -17.57 4.79 -9.81
CA ASN A 156 -18.76 5.46 -10.30
C ASN A 156 -19.98 4.50 -10.38
N SER A 157 -19.74 3.22 -10.75
CA SER A 157 -20.80 2.20 -10.81
C SER A 157 -21.42 1.87 -9.45
N LEU A 158 -20.73 2.19 -8.35
CA LEU A 158 -21.25 2.01 -7.00
C LEU A 158 -22.23 3.11 -6.58
N HIS A 159 -22.38 4.17 -7.39
CA HIS A 159 -23.22 5.33 -7.11
C HIS A 159 -23.00 5.88 -5.69
N PRO A 160 -21.78 6.33 -5.36
CA PRO A 160 -21.47 6.89 -4.04
C PRO A 160 -22.17 8.21 -3.79
N ASP A 161 -22.52 8.51 -2.54
CA ASP A 161 -22.87 9.84 -2.11
C ASP A 161 -21.60 10.70 -1.92
N LEU A 162 -20.50 10.06 -1.48
CA LEU A 162 -19.20 10.68 -1.23
C LEU A 162 -18.07 9.74 -1.71
N ILE A 163 -17.04 10.31 -2.33
CA ILE A 163 -15.79 9.60 -2.63
C ILE A 163 -14.68 10.18 -1.76
N VAL A 164 -13.86 9.29 -1.16
CA VAL A 164 -12.71 9.70 -0.36
C VAL A 164 -11.45 8.97 -0.80
N PHE A 165 -10.36 9.72 -0.89
CA PHE A 165 -9.02 9.21 -1.17
C PHE A 165 -8.15 9.39 0.07
N THR A 166 -7.63 8.30 0.62
CA THR A 166 -6.89 8.33 1.88
C THR A 166 -5.37 8.36 1.71
N GLY A 167 -4.89 8.96 0.63
CA GLY A 167 -3.47 9.30 0.42
C GLY A 167 -2.67 8.29 -0.38
N ASP A 168 -1.40 8.64 -0.60
CA ASP A 168 -0.42 7.91 -1.41
C ASP A 168 -0.83 7.84 -2.90
N LEU A 169 -1.02 9.01 -3.50
CA LEU A 169 -1.26 9.17 -4.93
C LEU A 169 0.00 8.87 -5.74
N VAL A 170 1.16 9.33 -5.28
CA VAL A 170 2.45 9.15 -5.94
C VAL A 170 3.35 8.17 -5.18
N ASN A 171 4.42 7.69 -5.82
CA ASN A 171 5.48 6.92 -5.15
C ASN A 171 6.53 7.86 -4.53
N GLU A 172 7.02 8.86 -5.28
CA GLU A 172 8.13 9.70 -4.85
C GLU A 172 8.04 11.14 -5.38
N SER A 173 7.27 11.38 -6.47
CA SER A 173 7.32 12.63 -7.20
C SER A 173 5.99 12.96 -7.87
N PRO A 174 5.60 14.25 -7.91
CA PRO A 174 4.43 14.69 -8.65
C PRO A 174 4.57 14.48 -10.18
N ASP A 175 5.76 14.22 -10.70
CA ASP A 175 5.98 13.97 -12.12
C ASP A 175 5.48 12.58 -12.56
N GLU A 176 5.10 11.74 -11.62
CA GLU A 176 4.44 10.45 -11.84
C GLU A 176 2.97 10.59 -12.23
N VAL A 177 2.36 11.75 -11.93
CA VAL A 177 0.96 12.04 -12.25
C VAL A 177 0.88 12.60 -13.66
N LEU A 178 0.82 11.69 -14.63
CA LEU A 178 0.73 12.02 -16.04
C LEU A 178 -0.66 12.55 -16.42
N PRO A 179 -0.79 13.31 -17.53
CA PRO A 179 -2.08 13.84 -18.00
C PRO A 179 -3.15 12.79 -18.17
N GLU A 180 -2.79 11.56 -18.57
CA GLU A 180 -3.70 10.42 -18.73
C GLU A 180 -4.37 10.05 -17.40
N PHE A 181 -3.59 10.03 -16.31
CA PHE A 181 -4.10 9.76 -14.97
C PHE A 181 -5.00 10.90 -14.47
N VAL A 182 -4.60 12.15 -14.69
CA VAL A 182 -5.43 13.32 -14.36
C VAL A 182 -6.77 13.22 -15.06
N ASN A 183 -6.77 12.95 -16.37
CA ASN A 183 -7.99 12.82 -17.15
C ASN A 183 -8.88 11.67 -16.65
N ALA A 184 -8.30 10.53 -16.30
CA ALA A 184 -9.06 9.39 -15.79
C ALA A 184 -9.66 9.70 -14.42
N LEU A 185 -8.86 10.20 -13.48
CA LEU A 185 -9.26 10.45 -12.10
C LEU A 185 -10.26 11.62 -11.98
N SER A 186 -10.20 12.60 -12.89
CA SER A 186 -11.20 13.69 -12.98
C SER A 186 -12.61 13.20 -13.33
N CYS A 187 -12.76 11.97 -13.81
CA CYS A 187 -14.07 11.37 -14.10
C CYS A 187 -14.76 10.80 -12.84
N MET A 188 -14.10 10.78 -11.68
CA MET A 188 -14.77 10.40 -10.44
C MET A 188 -15.78 11.47 -10.03
N HIS A 189 -16.98 11.06 -9.69
CA HIS A 189 -18.02 11.98 -9.27
C HIS A 189 -18.95 11.39 -8.20
N ALA A 190 -19.31 12.23 -7.24
CA ALA A 190 -20.29 11.94 -6.22
C ALA A 190 -21.06 13.23 -5.89
N PRO A 191 -22.35 13.16 -5.46
CA PRO A 191 -23.13 14.34 -5.11
C PRO A 191 -22.48 15.26 -4.07
N ASP A 192 -21.87 14.68 -3.04
CA ASP A 192 -21.19 15.42 -1.97
C ASP A 192 -19.69 15.62 -2.26
N GLY A 193 -19.23 15.25 -3.46
CA GLY A 193 -17.88 15.53 -3.96
C GLY A 193 -16.86 14.41 -3.74
N VAL A 194 -15.61 14.75 -4.08
CA VAL A 194 -14.43 13.90 -3.91
C VAL A 194 -13.45 14.60 -2.98
N TYR A 195 -13.07 13.95 -1.90
CA TYR A 195 -12.16 14.52 -0.89
C TYR A 195 -10.93 13.65 -0.72
N SER A 196 -9.79 14.28 -0.45
CA SER A 196 -8.54 13.57 -0.25
C SER A 196 -7.78 14.05 0.99
N VAL A 197 -6.89 13.22 1.47
CA VAL A 197 -5.82 13.56 2.42
C VAL A 197 -4.49 13.08 1.87
N LEU A 198 -3.39 13.66 2.31
CA LEU A 198 -2.06 13.26 1.87
C LEU A 198 -1.55 12.06 2.67
N GLY A 199 -0.98 11.08 1.95
CA GLY A 199 -0.18 10.01 2.55
C GLY A 199 1.29 10.38 2.70
N ASN A 200 2.10 9.46 3.22
CA ASN A 200 3.52 9.74 3.44
C ASN A 200 4.33 9.88 2.13
N HIS A 201 3.90 9.25 1.05
CA HIS A 201 4.52 9.35 -0.25
C HIS A 201 4.22 10.68 -0.95
N ASP A 202 3.06 11.27 -0.71
CA ASP A 202 2.64 12.55 -1.31
C ASP A 202 3.47 13.74 -0.81
N PHE A 203 4.17 13.59 0.31
CA PHE A 203 5.17 14.56 0.77
C PHE A 203 6.48 14.50 -0.01
N CYS A 204 6.66 13.57 -0.94
CA CYS A 204 7.78 13.45 -1.87
C CYS A 204 9.17 13.35 -1.20
N VAL A 205 9.25 12.98 0.07
CA VAL A 205 10.51 12.86 0.82
C VAL A 205 11.42 11.74 0.32
N TYR A 206 10.84 10.74 -0.35
CA TYR A 206 11.57 9.57 -0.84
C TYR A 206 12.37 9.84 -2.12
N LYS A 207 12.03 10.88 -2.88
CA LYS A 207 12.76 11.29 -4.09
C LYS A 207 14.19 11.71 -3.82
N GLY A 208 14.46 12.21 -2.61
CA GLY A 208 15.77 12.72 -2.24
C GLY A 208 16.08 14.07 -2.89
N PHE A 209 15.11 14.97 -2.88
CA PHE A 209 15.33 16.36 -3.32
C PHE A 209 16.45 17.02 -2.53
N PRO A 210 17.25 17.91 -3.17
CA PRO A 210 18.43 18.50 -2.54
C PRO A 210 18.12 19.51 -1.41
N SER A 211 16.87 19.98 -1.30
CA SER A 211 16.46 20.93 -0.27
C SER A 211 15.04 20.68 0.24
N GLU A 212 14.78 21.08 1.48
CA GLU A 212 13.44 21.10 2.07
C GLU A 212 12.45 21.93 1.23
N GLN A 213 12.94 23.04 0.64
CA GLN A 213 12.10 23.90 -0.19
C GLN A 213 11.60 23.18 -1.45
N GLU A 214 12.44 22.35 -2.05
CA GLU A 214 12.02 21.54 -3.21
C GLU A 214 11.06 20.44 -2.84
N VAL A 215 11.23 19.78 -1.68
CA VAL A 215 10.27 18.84 -1.14
C VAL A 215 8.90 19.50 -0.95
N ARG A 216 8.87 20.69 -0.33
CA ARG A 216 7.61 21.44 -0.14
C ARG A 216 6.96 21.81 -1.48
N ARG A 217 7.74 22.29 -2.47
CA ARG A 217 7.22 22.58 -3.81
C ARG A 217 6.65 21.35 -4.52
N ALA A 218 7.30 20.20 -4.34
CA ALA A 218 6.83 18.94 -4.90
C ALA A 218 5.50 18.52 -4.24
N THR A 219 5.40 18.57 -2.91
CA THR A 219 4.16 18.32 -2.16
C THR A 219 3.04 19.26 -2.61
N ASP A 220 3.32 20.56 -2.72
CA ASP A 220 2.32 21.55 -3.19
C ASP A 220 1.90 21.27 -4.65
N LYS A 221 2.78 20.70 -5.48
CA LYS A 221 2.42 20.26 -6.84
C LYS A 221 1.48 19.07 -6.81
N VAL A 222 1.68 18.09 -5.91
CA VAL A 222 0.73 16.97 -5.72
C VAL A 222 -0.66 17.51 -5.34
N VAL A 223 -0.72 18.39 -4.35
CA VAL A 223 -2.00 19.03 -3.95
C VAL A 223 -2.68 19.71 -5.12
N ARG A 224 -1.95 20.51 -5.91
CA ARG A 224 -2.53 21.18 -7.10
C ARG A 224 -2.99 20.19 -8.17
N LEU A 225 -2.33 19.05 -8.33
CA LEU A 225 -2.76 18.01 -9.26
C LEU A 225 -4.08 17.38 -8.80
N GLU A 226 -4.23 17.04 -7.52
CA GLU A 226 -5.49 16.55 -6.95
C GLU A 226 -6.63 17.59 -7.12
N GLN A 227 -6.35 18.85 -6.81
CA GLN A 227 -7.29 19.95 -7.03
C GLN A 227 -7.68 20.10 -8.51
N SER A 228 -6.75 19.90 -9.43
CA SER A 228 -7.03 19.95 -10.88
C SER A 228 -7.93 18.80 -11.36
N MET A 229 -8.00 17.69 -10.61
CA MET A 229 -8.93 16.58 -10.82
C MET A 229 -10.34 16.88 -10.27
N GLY A 230 -10.54 18.05 -9.62
CA GLY A 230 -11.79 18.40 -8.96
C GLY A 230 -11.90 17.86 -7.54
N TRP A 231 -10.82 17.37 -6.95
CA TRP A 231 -10.81 16.87 -5.59
C TRP A 231 -10.55 17.99 -4.58
N GLU A 232 -11.14 17.88 -3.40
CA GLU A 232 -10.86 18.78 -2.29
C GLU A 232 -9.88 18.12 -1.30
N VAL A 233 -8.68 18.70 -1.19
CA VAL A 233 -7.59 18.17 -0.36
C VAL A 233 -7.70 18.72 1.05
N LEU A 234 -7.96 17.88 2.04
CA LEU A 234 -8.09 18.28 3.44
C LEU A 234 -6.73 18.13 4.14
N ARG A 235 -6.15 19.26 4.56
CA ARG A 235 -4.87 19.32 5.22
C ARG A 235 -5.01 19.87 6.64
N ASP A 236 -5.31 19.00 7.59
CA ASP A 236 -5.71 19.36 8.96
C ASP A 236 -6.95 20.29 8.97
N GLU A 237 -7.93 19.96 8.16
CA GLU A 237 -9.14 20.74 7.91
C GLU A 237 -10.39 19.87 7.98
N HIS A 238 -11.56 20.51 7.99
CA HIS A 238 -12.84 19.83 7.90
C HIS A 238 -13.84 20.57 6.99
N ARG A 239 -14.87 19.83 6.58
CA ARG A 239 -16.05 20.34 5.86
C ARG A 239 -17.31 19.83 6.52
N LEU A 240 -18.38 20.56 6.33
CA LEU A 240 -19.70 20.18 6.81
C LEU A 240 -20.47 19.53 5.68
N LEU A 241 -20.84 18.28 5.83
CA LEU A 241 -21.80 17.62 4.95
C LEU A 241 -23.19 17.85 5.55
N VAL A 242 -24.05 18.55 4.81
CA VAL A 242 -25.39 18.89 5.28
C VAL A 242 -26.42 18.17 4.44
N ARG A 243 -27.32 17.41 5.09
CA ARG A 243 -28.39 16.66 4.43
C ARG A 243 -29.67 16.74 5.25
N ASP A 244 -30.73 17.22 4.66
CA ASP A 244 -32.07 17.34 5.28
C ASP A 244 -32.07 18.01 6.67
N GLY A 245 -31.15 18.96 6.88
CA GLY A 245 -30.98 19.68 8.14
C GLY A 245 -30.05 19.03 9.16
N ASP A 246 -29.63 17.81 8.95
CA ASP A 246 -28.60 17.14 9.73
C ASP A 246 -27.19 17.49 9.20
N THR A 247 -26.20 17.42 10.08
CA THR A 247 -24.79 17.69 9.75
C THR A 247 -23.89 16.55 10.17
N LEU A 248 -23.08 16.07 9.24
CA LEU A 248 -21.93 15.19 9.50
C LEU A 248 -20.65 15.96 9.14
N VAL A 249 -19.66 15.94 10.01
CA VAL A 249 -18.37 16.60 9.75
C VAL A 249 -17.45 15.63 9.03
N LEU A 250 -16.96 16.00 7.85
CA LEU A 250 -15.87 15.31 7.17
C LEU A 250 -14.57 16.03 7.53
N ALA A 251 -13.69 15.36 8.28
CA ALA A 251 -12.40 15.91 8.64
C ALA A 251 -11.26 15.13 7.98
N GLY A 252 -10.18 15.81 7.63
CA GLY A 252 -8.97 15.19 7.08
C GLY A 252 -7.72 15.70 7.77
N THR A 253 -6.78 14.81 8.03
CA THR A 253 -5.46 15.15 8.58
C THR A 253 -4.37 14.84 7.58
N ASP A 254 -3.32 15.67 7.55
CA ASP A 254 -2.04 15.29 6.96
C ASP A 254 -1.52 14.01 7.63
N ASN A 255 -0.59 13.31 7.00
CA ASN A 255 -0.11 12.02 7.51
C ASN A 255 0.43 12.10 8.95
N VAL A 256 -0.08 11.23 9.81
CA VAL A 256 0.38 11.07 11.21
C VAL A 256 1.04 9.70 11.36
N ALA A 257 2.31 9.62 10.99
CA ALA A 257 3.07 8.38 11.03
C ALA A 257 3.56 8.03 12.44
N LYS A 258 3.85 6.74 12.64
CA LYS A 258 4.54 6.26 13.84
C LYS A 258 5.92 6.94 13.97
N PRO A 259 6.27 7.50 15.15
CA PRO A 259 7.59 8.09 15.36
C PRO A 259 8.71 7.07 15.09
N ARG A 260 9.73 7.51 14.36
CA ARG A 260 10.93 6.73 14.08
C ARG A 260 12.19 7.58 14.32
N PRO A 261 13.35 6.96 14.57
CA PRO A 261 14.60 7.69 14.61
C PRO A 261 14.83 8.43 13.29
N ARG A 262 15.26 9.68 13.37
CA ARG A 262 15.63 10.51 12.20
C ARG A 262 17.06 10.24 11.82
N ARG A 263 17.33 10.26 10.50
CA ARG A 263 18.70 10.29 9.99
C ARG A 263 19.23 11.73 10.04
N GLU A 264 20.52 11.90 10.16
CA GLU A 264 21.15 13.22 10.09
C GLU A 264 20.84 13.86 8.72
N GLY A 265 20.42 15.13 8.73
CA GLY A 265 20.02 15.86 7.51
C GLY A 265 18.67 15.45 6.89
N GLU A 266 17.94 14.53 7.50
CA GLU A 266 16.64 14.10 6.98
C GLU A 266 15.56 15.15 7.27
N TYR A 267 14.95 15.68 6.20
CA TYR A 267 13.72 16.46 6.34
C TYR A 267 12.53 15.53 6.66
N VAL A 268 11.81 15.88 7.70
CA VAL A 268 10.57 15.20 8.09
C VAL A 268 9.43 16.20 8.01
N PRO A 269 8.42 15.98 7.16
CA PRO A 269 7.24 16.85 7.09
C PRO A 269 6.59 17.00 8.46
N PRO A 270 5.92 18.14 8.73
CA PRO A 270 5.10 18.27 9.92
C PRO A 270 4.06 17.14 9.97
N ALA A 271 3.89 16.53 11.13
CA ALA A 271 2.81 15.58 11.34
C ALA A 271 1.46 16.28 11.29
N GLY A 272 0.44 15.59 10.76
CA GLY A 272 -0.95 16.01 10.81
C GLY A 272 -1.44 16.19 12.24
N SER A 273 -2.56 16.88 12.41
CA SER A 273 -3.09 17.26 13.72
C SER A 273 -4.61 17.17 13.78
N LEU A 274 -5.12 16.17 14.50
CA LEU A 274 -6.55 16.03 14.77
C LEU A 274 -7.13 17.31 15.42
N LYS A 275 -6.38 17.91 16.36
CA LYS A 275 -6.77 19.14 17.02
C LYS A 275 -6.96 20.32 16.05
N LYS A 276 -6.13 20.42 15.02
CA LYS A 276 -6.30 21.45 13.99
C LYS A 276 -7.48 21.11 13.08
N ALA A 277 -7.57 19.87 12.61
CA ALA A 277 -8.64 19.40 11.75
C ALA A 277 -10.03 19.63 12.38
N LEU A 278 -10.15 19.46 13.70
CA LEU A 278 -11.41 19.63 14.43
C LEU A 278 -11.56 20.99 15.12
N ARG A 279 -10.73 21.98 14.75
CA ARG A 279 -10.83 23.33 15.36
C ARG A 279 -12.17 23.98 14.99
N GLY A 280 -12.96 24.34 16.02
CA GLY A 280 -14.26 24.96 15.85
C GLY A 280 -15.41 23.98 15.60
N VAL A 281 -15.16 22.70 15.51
CA VAL A 281 -16.20 21.67 15.45
C VAL A 281 -16.84 21.54 16.83
N PRO A 282 -18.16 21.79 16.96
CA PRO A 282 -18.87 21.63 18.23
C PRO A 282 -18.83 20.17 18.72
N GLU A 283 -18.86 19.98 20.04
CA GLU A 283 -18.90 18.64 20.64
C GLU A 283 -20.17 17.84 20.28
N SER A 284 -21.23 18.53 19.90
CA SER A 284 -22.50 17.92 19.47
C SER A 284 -22.46 17.38 18.03
N HIS A 285 -21.40 17.66 17.27
CA HIS A 285 -21.27 17.19 15.90
C HIS A 285 -20.43 15.93 15.84
N HIS A 286 -20.82 15.05 14.95
CA HIS A 286 -20.14 13.78 14.73
C HIS A 286 -19.26 13.83 13.48
N VAL A 287 -18.15 13.10 13.52
CA VAL A 287 -17.06 13.22 12.55
C VAL A 287 -16.83 11.90 11.84
N LEU A 288 -16.73 11.95 10.50
CA LEU A 288 -16.06 10.99 9.65
C LEU A 288 -14.65 11.52 9.39
N LEU A 289 -13.64 10.83 9.90
CA LEU A 289 -12.23 11.24 9.79
C LEU A 289 -11.53 10.49 8.65
N LEU A 290 -10.81 11.24 7.83
CA LEU A 290 -9.84 10.73 6.86
C LEU A 290 -8.44 10.91 7.43
N THR A 291 -7.67 9.85 7.42
CA THR A 291 -6.24 9.85 7.76
C THR A 291 -5.53 8.81 6.89
N HIS A 292 -4.23 8.96 6.67
CA HIS A 292 -3.53 7.95 5.85
C HIS A 292 -3.09 6.75 6.69
N ASP A 293 -2.31 6.97 7.75
CA ASP A 293 -1.75 5.90 8.58
C ASP A 293 -2.74 5.48 9.69
N PRO A 294 -3.20 4.22 9.74
CA PRO A 294 -4.13 3.73 10.76
C PRO A 294 -3.54 3.79 12.19
N TRP A 295 -2.23 3.94 12.34
CA TRP A 295 -1.61 4.15 13.66
C TRP A 295 -2.10 5.43 14.34
N HIS A 296 -2.48 6.48 13.57
CA HIS A 296 -3.11 7.69 14.06
C HIS A 296 -4.40 7.39 14.85
N TRP A 297 -5.24 6.49 14.32
CA TRP A 297 -6.49 6.07 14.98
C TRP A 297 -6.23 5.54 16.39
N ARG A 298 -5.30 4.61 16.56
CA ARG A 298 -4.98 4.02 17.85
C ARG A 298 -4.35 5.03 18.81
N ARG A 299 -3.51 5.92 18.32
CA ARG A 299 -2.72 6.85 19.14
C ARG A 299 -3.56 8.00 19.70
N GLU A 300 -4.43 8.58 18.86
CA GLU A 300 -5.05 9.86 19.16
C GLU A 300 -6.57 9.83 18.99
N VAL A 301 -7.04 9.26 17.85
CA VAL A 301 -8.43 9.38 17.43
C VAL A 301 -9.40 8.69 18.38
N THR A 302 -9.03 7.52 18.92
CA THR A 302 -9.89 6.77 19.86
C THR A 302 -10.22 7.52 21.15
N SER A 303 -9.50 8.59 21.47
CA SER A 303 -9.76 9.42 22.63
C SER A 303 -10.73 10.58 22.37
N ASP A 304 -11.05 10.89 21.12
CA ASP A 304 -12.01 11.94 20.77
C ASP A 304 -13.40 11.36 20.50
N PRO A 305 -14.40 11.61 21.38
CA PRO A 305 -15.73 11.00 21.28
C PRO A 305 -16.55 11.52 20.08
N ARG A 306 -16.13 12.60 19.45
CA ARG A 306 -16.83 13.15 18.25
C ARG A 306 -16.59 12.26 17.04
N VAL A 307 -15.44 11.56 16.94
CA VAL A 307 -15.08 10.76 15.78
C VAL A 307 -15.80 9.42 15.82
N LEU A 308 -16.84 9.28 14.98
CA LEU A 308 -17.60 8.03 14.87
C LEU A 308 -16.89 7.01 13.98
N PHE A 309 -16.33 7.47 12.88
CA PHE A 309 -15.70 6.62 11.88
C PHE A 309 -14.39 7.21 11.41
N THR A 310 -13.43 6.32 11.14
CA THR A 310 -12.12 6.70 10.59
C THR A 310 -11.84 5.81 9.39
N LEU A 311 -11.44 6.42 8.29
CA LEU A 311 -11.00 5.75 7.08
C LEU A 311 -9.49 5.97 6.90
N ALA A 312 -8.75 4.87 6.65
CA ALA A 312 -7.29 4.92 6.52
C ALA A 312 -6.80 3.96 5.42
N GLY A 313 -5.56 4.17 4.95
CA GLY A 313 -4.85 3.38 3.94
C GLY A 313 -3.53 2.81 4.46
N HIS A 314 -2.42 3.06 3.72
CA HIS A 314 -1.02 2.92 4.10
C HIS A 314 -0.45 1.49 4.15
N THR A 315 -1.17 0.53 4.69
CA THR A 315 -0.56 -0.75 5.13
C THR A 315 -0.25 -1.71 3.99
N HIS A 316 -0.95 -1.61 2.86
CA HIS A 316 -0.90 -2.53 1.72
C HIS A 316 -0.97 -4.02 2.10
N ALA A 317 -1.38 -4.36 3.34
CA ALA A 317 -1.28 -5.72 3.90
C ALA A 317 0.12 -6.34 3.73
N LEU A 318 1.20 -5.52 3.70
CA LEU A 318 2.58 -5.89 3.32
C LEU A 318 2.63 -6.65 1.97
N HIS A 319 1.75 -6.31 1.03
CA HIS A 319 1.60 -6.95 -0.28
C HIS A 319 1.31 -8.48 -0.23
N VAL A 320 0.98 -9.03 0.93
CA VAL A 320 0.64 -10.44 1.12
C VAL A 320 -0.65 -10.58 1.90
N ARG A 321 -1.68 -11.10 1.24
CA ARG A 321 -2.97 -11.39 1.86
C ARG A 321 -3.49 -12.76 1.42
N LEU A 322 -3.89 -13.58 2.38
CA LEU A 322 -4.51 -14.89 2.18
C LEU A 322 -5.86 -14.91 2.95
N GLY A 323 -6.94 -14.59 2.26
CA GLY A 323 -8.24 -14.41 2.90
C GLY A 323 -8.20 -13.29 3.94
N ASN A 324 -8.43 -13.62 5.21
CA ASN A 324 -8.40 -12.68 6.34
C ASN A 324 -7.05 -12.64 7.07
N PHE A 325 -6.01 -13.27 6.52
CA PHE A 325 -4.67 -13.30 7.10
C PHE A 325 -3.69 -12.48 6.26
N SER A 326 -2.86 -11.70 6.95
CA SER A 326 -1.65 -11.09 6.39
C SER A 326 -0.55 -11.10 7.44
N PRO A 327 0.72 -11.31 7.05
CA PRO A 327 1.89 -11.10 7.92
C PRO A 327 1.97 -9.67 8.50
N ALA A 328 1.32 -8.70 7.84
CA ALA A 328 1.20 -7.33 8.34
C ALA A 328 0.64 -7.27 9.78
N ALA A 329 -0.24 -8.20 10.15
CA ALA A 329 -0.84 -8.29 11.49
C ALA A 329 0.20 -8.39 12.63
N TRP A 330 1.40 -8.88 12.33
CA TRP A 330 2.48 -8.98 13.34
C TRP A 330 3.18 -7.64 13.63
N ILE A 331 3.08 -6.70 12.69
CA ILE A 331 3.78 -5.41 12.75
C ILE A 331 2.79 -4.26 12.88
N MET A 332 1.67 -4.36 12.18
CA MET A 332 0.58 -3.37 12.10
C MET A 332 -0.73 -4.04 12.52
N PRO A 333 -1.16 -3.90 13.78
CA PRO A 333 -2.41 -4.53 14.23
C PRO A 333 -3.63 -4.13 13.41
N GLU A 334 -3.69 -2.87 12.92
CA GLU A 334 -4.74 -2.35 12.03
C GLU A 334 -4.34 -2.48 10.55
N TRP A 335 -3.88 -3.65 10.12
CA TRP A 335 -3.38 -3.87 8.76
C TRP A 335 -4.44 -3.86 7.66
N GLY A 336 -5.70 -3.99 8.00
CA GLY A 336 -6.81 -3.97 7.04
C GLY A 336 -8.11 -4.52 7.59
N GLY A 337 -9.24 -4.05 7.04
CA GLY A 337 -10.57 -4.44 7.48
C GLY A 337 -11.17 -3.47 8.52
N LYS A 338 -12.15 -3.95 9.27
CA LYS A 338 -12.90 -3.16 10.25
C LYS A 338 -12.36 -3.41 11.66
N TYR A 339 -12.07 -2.33 12.35
CA TYR A 339 -11.66 -2.31 13.76
C TYR A 339 -12.65 -1.49 14.58
N VAL A 340 -12.82 -1.83 15.85
CA VAL A 340 -13.75 -1.15 16.75
C VAL A 340 -13.00 -0.82 18.04
N SER A 341 -13.05 0.45 18.47
CA SER A 341 -12.63 0.84 19.81
C SER A 341 -13.66 0.36 20.83
N ARG A 342 -13.20 0.02 22.03
CA ARG A 342 -14.05 -0.37 23.15
C ARG A 342 -14.42 0.81 24.06
N ASN A 343 -14.04 2.03 23.65
CA ASN A 343 -14.33 3.24 24.42
C ASN A 343 -15.69 3.80 24.03
#